data_27ac38980f7afff4b5ea0baa258cca91
#
_entry.id   27ac38980f7afff4b5ea0baa258cca91
#
_cell.length_a   1.000
_cell.length_b   1.000
_cell.length_c   1.000
_cell.angle_alpha   90.00
_cell.angle_beta   90.00
_cell.angle_gamma   90.00
#
_symmetry.space_group_name_H-M   'P 1'
#
loop_
_entity.id
_entity.type
_entity.pdbx_description
1 polymer ?
#
loop_
_entity_poly.entity_id
_entity_poly.type
_entity_poly.pdbx_seq_one_letter_code
_entity_poly.pdbx_strand_id
1 'polypeptide(L)'
;MDKALITGGTGFIGRHLCASLLDDGWSVEVVTRDTAAAAQVLPSGATPVAALKMAQPADVVINLAGENLADGRWTEARKREMRESRLRVTRELTDVMGEWPSPPQVLISGSAVGYYGARGDDVLDEQEPPGDEFQSELCVAWEQAARRAEAAGVRVCRVRTGIVLGANDGALAQMITPFRFGLGGHFGSGRQFMPWIHIRDEVAAIRFLAENPDCRGAFNLTAPRPVTNREFTATLARVLRRPKLAWVPGPMLKLMVGEMAHLLLTGQRAIPDALERAGFNFEFKTLQPALSDLLQR
;
A
#
# COMPACT_ATOMS: atom_id res chain seq x y z
N MET A 1 18.93 -15.33 -13.16
CA MET A 1 17.55 -14.89 -13.38
C MET A 1 16.92 -14.86 -12.00
N ASP A 2 16.61 -13.67 -11.52
CA ASP A 2 16.12 -13.52 -10.16
C ASP A 2 14.66 -14.00 -10.07
N LYS A 3 14.31 -14.61 -8.94
CA LYS A 3 12.98 -15.16 -8.72
C LYS A 3 12.27 -14.41 -7.60
N ALA A 4 11.05 -13.97 -7.87
CA ALA A 4 10.17 -13.32 -6.90
C ALA A 4 8.97 -14.21 -6.54
N LEU A 5 8.70 -14.36 -5.25
CA LEU A 5 7.45 -14.91 -4.73
C LEU A 5 6.60 -13.78 -4.16
N ILE A 6 5.37 -13.64 -4.67
CA ILE A 6 4.48 -12.53 -4.30
C ILE A 6 3.18 -13.07 -3.70
N THR A 7 2.81 -12.62 -2.51
CA THR A 7 1.45 -12.76 -2.00
C THR A 7 0.69 -11.46 -2.24
N GLY A 8 -0.62 -11.56 -2.56
CA GLY A 8 -1.40 -10.39 -2.96
C GLY A 8 -1.10 -9.87 -4.37
N GLY A 9 -0.44 -10.67 -5.21
CA GLY A 9 -0.07 -10.32 -6.58
C GLY A 9 -1.26 -10.06 -7.52
N THR A 10 -2.45 -10.56 -7.19
CA THR A 10 -3.70 -10.29 -7.95
C THR A 10 -4.33 -8.94 -7.61
N GLY A 11 -3.87 -8.27 -6.54
CA GLY A 11 -4.35 -6.95 -6.13
C GLY A 11 -3.83 -5.81 -7.02
N PHE A 12 -4.28 -4.59 -6.76
CA PHE A 12 -3.92 -3.40 -7.54
C PHE A 12 -2.39 -3.20 -7.65
N ILE A 13 -1.69 -3.07 -6.52
CA ILE A 13 -0.23 -2.89 -6.51
C ILE A 13 0.46 -4.14 -7.08
N GLY A 14 -0.01 -5.33 -6.66
CA GLY A 14 0.60 -6.60 -7.03
C GLY A 14 0.64 -6.85 -8.54
N ARG A 15 -0.43 -6.54 -9.29
CA ARG A 15 -0.46 -6.70 -10.74
C ARG A 15 0.55 -5.81 -11.44
N HIS A 16 0.68 -4.55 -11.02
CA HIS A 16 1.67 -3.63 -11.59
C HIS A 16 3.10 -4.06 -11.26
N LEU A 17 3.31 -4.57 -10.04
CA LEU A 17 4.60 -5.10 -9.62
C LEU A 17 4.98 -6.36 -10.41
N CYS A 18 4.05 -7.31 -10.57
CA CYS A 18 4.28 -8.51 -11.40
C CYS A 18 4.66 -8.14 -12.83
N ALA A 19 3.94 -7.20 -13.47
CA ALA A 19 4.26 -6.73 -14.81
C ALA A 19 5.67 -6.13 -14.87
N SER A 20 6.00 -5.23 -13.96
CA SER A 20 7.31 -4.58 -13.91
C SER A 20 8.48 -5.57 -13.71
N LEU A 21 8.31 -6.60 -12.88
CA LEU A 21 9.34 -7.62 -12.67
C LEU A 21 9.51 -8.52 -13.89
N LEU A 22 8.41 -8.92 -14.52
CA LEU A 22 8.43 -9.73 -15.74
C LEU A 22 9.08 -9.00 -16.92
N ASP A 23 8.80 -7.70 -17.08
CA ASP A 23 9.40 -6.86 -18.14
C ASP A 23 10.93 -6.80 -18.02
N ASP A 24 11.47 -6.93 -16.79
CA ASP A 24 12.92 -7.01 -16.55
C ASP A 24 13.46 -8.46 -16.49
N GLY A 25 12.65 -9.43 -16.92
CA GLY A 25 13.07 -10.81 -17.07
C GLY A 25 13.12 -11.64 -15.78
N TRP A 26 12.48 -11.17 -14.70
CA TRP A 26 12.33 -11.96 -13.47
C TRP A 26 11.38 -13.14 -13.67
N SER A 27 11.59 -14.21 -12.93
CA SER A 27 10.58 -15.27 -12.75
C SER A 27 9.66 -14.88 -11.60
N VAL A 28 8.34 -14.87 -11.82
CA VAL A 28 7.36 -14.41 -10.82
C VAL A 28 6.36 -15.52 -10.50
N GLU A 29 6.35 -15.95 -9.24
CA GLU A 29 5.29 -16.80 -8.68
C GLU A 29 4.35 -15.97 -7.81
N VAL A 30 3.04 -16.19 -7.95
CA VAL A 30 2.01 -15.48 -7.19
C VAL A 30 1.17 -16.45 -6.39
N VAL A 31 1.23 -16.36 -5.06
CA VAL A 31 0.38 -17.17 -4.19
C VAL A 31 -1.03 -16.61 -4.15
N THR A 32 -2.00 -17.47 -4.47
CA THR A 32 -3.41 -17.09 -4.56
C THR A 32 -4.33 -18.23 -4.13
N ARG A 33 -5.50 -17.90 -3.61
CA ARG A 33 -6.54 -18.88 -3.22
C ARG A 33 -7.27 -19.46 -4.43
N ASP A 34 -7.31 -18.74 -5.54
CA ASP A 34 -7.95 -19.15 -6.79
C ASP A 34 -6.98 -18.91 -7.97
N THR A 35 -6.33 -19.97 -8.41
CA THR A 35 -5.35 -19.92 -9.50
C THR A 35 -6.00 -19.68 -10.85
N ALA A 36 -7.24 -20.13 -11.06
CA ALA A 36 -7.96 -19.94 -12.32
C ALA A 36 -8.36 -18.47 -12.52
N ALA A 37 -8.93 -17.85 -11.47
CA ALA A 37 -9.24 -16.42 -11.49
C ALA A 37 -7.95 -15.57 -11.57
N ALA A 38 -6.89 -15.96 -10.88
CA ALA A 38 -5.61 -15.26 -10.92
C ALA A 38 -5.00 -15.24 -12.34
N ALA A 39 -5.06 -16.35 -13.07
CA ALA A 39 -4.56 -16.44 -14.45
C ALA A 39 -5.24 -15.46 -15.42
N GLN A 40 -6.45 -14.99 -15.10
CA GLN A 40 -7.17 -14.03 -15.94
C GLN A 40 -6.76 -12.57 -15.70
N VAL A 41 -6.20 -12.26 -14.51
CA VAL A 41 -5.86 -10.88 -14.11
C VAL A 41 -4.36 -10.63 -13.98
N LEU A 42 -3.56 -11.68 -13.85
CA LEU A 42 -2.11 -11.58 -13.80
C LEU A 42 -1.53 -11.32 -15.19
N PRO A 43 -0.43 -10.59 -15.30
CA PRO A 43 0.30 -10.43 -16.56
C PRO A 43 0.80 -11.80 -17.06
N SER A 44 0.86 -11.93 -18.38
CA SER A 44 1.42 -13.13 -19.03
C SER A 44 2.85 -13.39 -18.55
N GLY A 45 3.14 -14.62 -18.13
CA GLY A 45 4.44 -15.01 -17.57
C GLY A 45 4.46 -15.14 -16.05
N ALA A 46 3.50 -14.56 -15.32
CA ALA A 46 3.35 -14.82 -13.89
C ALA A 46 2.71 -16.19 -13.64
N THR A 47 3.26 -16.96 -12.72
CA THR A 47 2.79 -18.31 -12.38
C THR A 47 1.95 -18.29 -11.09
N PRO A 48 0.63 -18.53 -11.15
CA PRO A 48 -0.19 -18.63 -9.95
C PRO A 48 0.06 -19.95 -9.21
N VAL A 49 0.21 -19.88 -7.87
CA VAL A 49 0.45 -21.02 -6.98
C VAL A 49 -0.62 -21.06 -5.90
N ALA A 50 -1.23 -22.22 -5.68
CA ALA A 50 -2.41 -22.36 -4.82
C ALA A 50 -2.13 -22.21 -3.31
N ALA A 51 -0.90 -22.47 -2.86
CA ALA A 51 -0.52 -22.40 -1.45
C ALA A 51 0.96 -22.08 -1.28
N LEU A 52 1.32 -21.44 -0.17
CA LEU A 52 2.72 -21.10 0.15
C LEU A 52 3.65 -22.31 0.16
N LYS A 53 3.18 -23.45 0.68
CA LYS A 53 3.96 -24.72 0.70
C LYS A 53 4.22 -25.34 -0.68
N MET A 54 3.52 -24.88 -1.70
CA MET A 54 3.73 -25.32 -3.10
C MET A 54 4.68 -24.37 -3.85
N ALA A 55 4.96 -23.19 -3.29
CA ALA A 55 5.87 -22.25 -3.88
C ALA A 55 7.31 -22.75 -3.81
N GLN A 56 8.07 -22.46 -4.86
CA GLN A 56 9.48 -22.79 -4.91
C GLN A 56 10.30 -21.72 -4.20
N PRO A 57 11.48 -22.04 -3.61
CA PRO A 57 12.40 -21.04 -3.08
C PRO A 57 12.63 -19.89 -4.06
N ALA A 58 12.65 -18.67 -3.53
CA ALA A 58 12.79 -17.45 -4.30
C ALA A 58 13.88 -16.55 -3.69
N ASP A 59 14.50 -15.70 -4.52
CA ASP A 59 15.52 -14.75 -4.08
C ASP A 59 14.89 -13.57 -3.32
N VAL A 60 13.71 -13.16 -3.76
CA VAL A 60 12.95 -12.04 -3.18
C VAL A 60 11.53 -12.50 -2.86
N VAL A 61 11.07 -12.18 -1.66
CA VAL A 61 9.69 -12.45 -1.24
C VAL A 61 8.98 -11.13 -0.97
N ILE A 62 7.80 -10.94 -1.57
CA ILE A 62 7.02 -9.71 -1.44
C ILE A 62 5.62 -10.06 -0.92
N ASN A 63 5.30 -9.56 0.27
CA ASN A 63 4.04 -9.82 0.95
C ASN A 63 3.12 -8.59 0.91
N LEU A 64 2.19 -8.57 -0.04
CA LEU A 64 1.16 -7.54 -0.18
C LEU A 64 -0.24 -8.07 0.15
N ALA A 65 -0.34 -9.29 0.72
CA ALA A 65 -1.61 -9.90 1.03
C ALA A 65 -2.32 -9.19 2.20
N GLY A 66 -3.61 -8.93 2.02
CA GLY A 66 -4.46 -8.37 3.05
C GLY A 66 -5.83 -8.00 2.50
N GLU A 67 -6.87 -8.18 3.30
CA GLU A 67 -8.22 -7.73 2.94
C GLU A 67 -8.27 -6.20 2.83
N ASN A 68 -9.06 -5.70 1.88
CA ASN A 68 -9.20 -4.27 1.66
C ASN A 68 -9.88 -3.59 2.87
N LEU A 69 -9.24 -2.56 3.43
CA LEU A 69 -9.76 -1.81 4.58
C LEU A 69 -10.99 -0.95 4.21
N ALA A 70 -11.15 -0.60 2.93
CA ALA A 70 -12.25 0.23 2.45
C ALA A 70 -13.53 -0.57 2.13
N ASP A 71 -13.49 -1.90 2.19
CA ASP A 71 -14.65 -2.74 1.89
C ASP A 71 -15.59 -2.87 3.10
N GLY A 72 -16.68 -2.12 3.06
CA GLY A 72 -17.75 -2.19 4.06
C GLY A 72 -17.43 -1.47 5.38
N ARG A 73 -18.40 -1.58 6.31
CA ARG A 73 -18.29 -0.98 7.65
C ARG A 73 -17.37 -1.80 8.55
N TRP A 74 -16.62 -1.14 9.38
CA TRP A 74 -15.75 -1.77 10.38
C TRP A 74 -16.58 -2.28 11.57
N THR A 75 -16.97 -3.55 11.49
CA THR A 75 -17.51 -4.31 12.63
C THR A 75 -16.39 -5.08 13.29
N GLU A 76 -16.59 -5.56 14.52
CA GLU A 76 -15.59 -6.39 15.21
C GLU A 76 -15.23 -7.66 14.42
N ALA A 77 -16.21 -8.24 13.72
CA ALA A 77 -15.96 -9.38 12.83
C ALA A 77 -15.06 -8.98 11.66
N ARG A 78 -15.32 -7.84 11.03
CA ARG A 78 -14.51 -7.32 9.91
C ARG A 78 -13.10 -6.95 10.35
N LYS A 79 -12.94 -6.33 11.51
CA LYS A 79 -11.63 -6.02 12.10
C LYS A 79 -10.80 -7.29 12.35
N ARG A 80 -11.43 -8.36 12.89
CA ARG A 80 -10.76 -9.66 13.03
C ARG A 80 -10.31 -10.23 11.70
N GLU A 81 -11.17 -10.22 10.70
CA GLU A 81 -10.84 -10.69 9.34
C GLU A 81 -9.67 -9.91 8.73
N MET A 82 -9.69 -8.56 8.83
CA MET A 82 -8.59 -7.70 8.38
C MET A 82 -7.28 -8.06 9.07
N ARG A 83 -7.31 -8.35 10.37
CA ARG A 83 -6.15 -8.74 11.17
C ARG A 83 -5.65 -10.14 10.77
N GLU A 84 -6.54 -11.10 10.74
CA GLU A 84 -6.20 -12.50 10.43
C GLU A 84 -5.68 -12.68 9.00
N SER A 85 -6.28 -12.01 8.02
CA SER A 85 -5.85 -12.07 6.62
C SER A 85 -4.38 -11.65 6.43
N ARG A 86 -3.89 -10.74 7.25
CA ARG A 86 -2.50 -10.27 7.23
C ARG A 86 -1.59 -11.14 8.07
N LEU A 87 -1.94 -11.34 9.33
CA LEU A 87 -1.05 -12.01 10.29
C LEU A 87 -0.87 -13.50 9.96
N ARG A 88 -1.93 -14.20 9.57
CA ARG A 88 -1.85 -15.61 9.21
C ARG A 88 -0.94 -15.80 7.99
N VAL A 89 -1.19 -15.06 6.91
CA VAL A 89 -0.38 -15.18 5.68
C VAL A 89 1.08 -14.81 5.95
N THR A 90 1.33 -13.75 6.72
CA THR A 90 2.71 -13.32 7.02
C THR A 90 3.45 -14.36 7.87
N ARG A 91 2.80 -14.95 8.89
CA ARG A 91 3.40 -16.00 9.71
C ARG A 91 3.69 -17.27 8.89
N GLU A 92 2.71 -17.73 8.14
CA GLU A 92 2.88 -18.89 7.26
C GLU A 92 4.02 -18.67 6.25
N LEU A 93 4.12 -17.46 5.70
CA LEU A 93 5.20 -17.09 4.79
C LEU A 93 6.58 -17.14 5.48
N THR A 94 6.70 -16.57 6.70
CA THR A 94 7.96 -16.61 7.45
C THR A 94 8.34 -18.02 7.86
N ASP A 95 7.37 -18.88 8.19
CA ASP A 95 7.60 -20.26 8.54
C ASP A 95 8.10 -21.05 7.30
N VAL A 96 7.44 -20.92 6.15
CA VAL A 96 7.87 -21.57 4.89
C VAL A 96 9.24 -21.11 4.43
N MET A 97 9.56 -19.81 4.51
CA MET A 97 10.90 -19.30 4.17
C MET A 97 11.99 -19.91 5.07
N GLY A 98 11.68 -20.14 6.35
CA GLY A 98 12.60 -20.80 7.30
C GLY A 98 12.88 -22.27 7.00
N GLU A 99 11.98 -22.94 6.24
CA GLU A 99 12.12 -24.32 5.80
C GLU A 99 12.90 -24.47 4.48
N TRP A 100 13.13 -23.37 3.75
CA TRP A 100 13.85 -23.41 2.49
C TRP A 100 15.33 -23.75 2.67
N PRO A 101 15.91 -24.54 1.75
CA PRO A 101 17.35 -24.87 1.80
C PRO A 101 18.27 -23.64 1.76
N SER A 102 17.79 -22.56 1.11
CA SER A 102 18.42 -21.25 1.08
C SER A 102 17.34 -20.19 1.36
N PRO A 103 17.45 -19.42 2.44
CA PRO A 103 16.51 -18.35 2.72
C PRO A 103 16.60 -17.24 1.65
N PRO A 104 15.51 -16.49 1.41
CA PRO A 104 15.52 -15.39 0.47
C PRO A 104 16.47 -14.28 0.95
N GLN A 105 16.99 -13.50 0.01
CA GLN A 105 17.82 -12.33 0.33
C GLN A 105 17.03 -11.26 1.09
N VAL A 106 15.75 -11.11 0.76
CA VAL A 106 14.88 -10.08 1.34
C VAL A 106 13.42 -10.49 1.39
N LEU A 107 12.75 -10.06 2.45
CA LEU A 107 11.31 -9.98 2.57
C LEU A 107 10.88 -8.51 2.53
N ILE A 108 10.14 -8.11 1.50
CA ILE A 108 9.39 -6.84 1.47
C ILE A 108 7.99 -7.13 2.01
N SER A 109 7.67 -6.62 3.17
CA SER A 109 6.36 -6.87 3.80
C SER A 109 5.52 -5.61 3.87
N GLY A 110 4.29 -5.70 3.40
CA GLY A 110 3.31 -4.64 3.51
C GLY A 110 3.09 -4.19 4.96
N SER A 111 2.84 -2.92 5.10
CA SER A 111 2.33 -2.18 6.26
C SER A 111 1.54 -0.99 5.71
N ALA A 112 1.20 -0.02 6.53
CA ALA A 112 0.53 1.20 6.07
C ALA A 112 0.91 2.39 6.95
N VAL A 113 0.77 3.61 6.42
CA VAL A 113 0.93 4.86 7.20
C VAL A 113 -0.06 4.98 8.36
N GLY A 114 -1.12 4.16 8.35
CA GLY A 114 -1.99 3.98 9.51
C GLY A 114 -1.27 3.53 10.78
N TYR A 115 -0.04 3.05 10.67
CA TYR A 115 0.88 2.79 11.79
C TYR A 115 0.97 3.97 12.77
N TYR A 116 1.00 5.20 12.25
CA TYR A 116 1.18 6.39 13.07
C TYR A 116 -0.10 6.87 13.79
N GLY A 117 -1.28 6.41 13.37
CA GLY A 117 -2.55 6.94 13.87
C GLY A 117 -2.81 8.39 13.47
N ALA A 118 -3.72 9.06 14.17
CA ALA A 118 -4.05 10.47 13.94
C ALA A 118 -3.04 11.38 14.67
N ARG A 119 -2.19 12.07 13.93
CA ARG A 119 -1.11 12.93 14.47
C ARG A 119 -1.24 14.40 14.03
N GLY A 120 -2.40 14.78 13.49
CA GLY A 120 -2.66 16.16 13.06
C GLY A 120 -1.70 16.67 11.99
N ASP A 121 -0.98 17.75 12.30
CA ASP A 121 -0.04 18.42 11.39
C ASP A 121 1.42 17.97 11.60
N ASP A 122 1.68 17.03 12.54
CA ASP A 122 3.03 16.51 12.82
C ASP A 122 3.63 15.87 11.58
N VAL A 123 4.89 16.17 11.29
CA VAL A 123 5.65 15.50 10.23
C VAL A 123 6.09 14.14 10.76
N LEU A 124 5.79 13.08 10.02
CA LEU A 124 5.99 11.71 10.45
C LEU A 124 7.00 11.02 9.52
N ASP A 125 8.19 10.81 10.02
CA ASP A 125 9.17 9.94 9.39
C ASP A 125 9.09 8.50 9.96
N GLU A 126 9.98 7.62 9.51
CA GLU A 126 9.96 6.20 9.90
C GLU A 126 10.38 5.93 11.35
N GLN A 127 10.95 6.92 12.04
CA GLN A 127 11.38 6.84 13.45
C GLN A 127 10.24 7.12 14.41
N GLU A 128 9.16 7.76 13.95
CA GLU A 128 8.02 8.12 14.79
C GLU A 128 7.31 6.88 15.35
N PRO A 129 6.90 6.92 16.64
CA PRO A 129 6.22 5.81 17.28
C PRO A 129 4.84 5.54 16.69
N PRO A 130 4.29 4.31 16.89
CA PRO A 130 2.94 4.00 16.47
C PRO A 130 1.90 4.78 17.27
N GLY A 131 0.71 4.96 16.67
CA GLY A 131 -0.48 5.38 17.37
C GLY A 131 -1.12 4.25 18.19
N ASP A 132 -2.25 4.53 18.81
CA ASP A 132 -3.02 3.64 19.69
C ASP A 132 -4.38 3.22 19.10
N GLU A 133 -4.61 3.49 17.83
CA GLU A 133 -5.84 3.17 17.13
C GLU A 133 -5.79 1.74 16.52
N PHE A 134 -6.95 1.17 16.16
CA PHE A 134 -7.04 -0.17 15.56
C PHE A 134 -6.06 -0.37 14.38
N GLN A 135 -6.01 0.59 13.45
CA GLN A 135 -5.10 0.50 12.30
C GLN A 135 -3.63 0.52 12.71
N SER A 136 -3.28 1.24 13.77
CA SER A 136 -1.91 1.31 14.31
C SER A 136 -1.53 -0.02 14.94
N GLU A 137 -2.39 -0.58 15.78
CA GLU A 137 -2.20 -1.92 16.39
C GLU A 137 -2.09 -3.01 15.32
N LEU A 138 -2.91 -2.93 14.26
CA LEU A 138 -2.86 -3.86 13.15
C LEU A 138 -1.51 -3.79 12.43
N CYS A 139 -1.02 -2.59 12.11
CA CYS A 139 0.27 -2.39 11.46
C CYS A 139 1.43 -2.88 12.35
N VAL A 140 1.42 -2.55 13.65
CA VAL A 140 2.43 -3.03 14.61
C VAL A 140 2.49 -4.55 14.63
N ALA A 141 1.34 -5.21 14.76
CA ALA A 141 1.29 -6.67 14.79
C ALA A 141 1.75 -7.30 13.46
N TRP A 142 1.41 -6.66 12.32
CA TRP A 142 1.82 -7.11 11.00
C TRP A 142 3.32 -6.97 10.79
N GLU A 143 3.91 -5.81 11.14
CA GLU A 143 5.35 -5.58 11.10
C GLU A 143 6.12 -6.55 12.02
N GLN A 144 5.60 -6.84 13.22
CA GLN A 144 6.19 -7.84 14.13
C GLN A 144 6.16 -9.25 13.54
N ALA A 145 5.08 -9.63 12.86
CA ALA A 145 5.00 -10.92 12.19
C ALA A 145 6.05 -11.05 11.07
N ALA A 146 6.27 -10.00 10.28
CA ALA A 146 7.28 -9.99 9.22
C ALA A 146 8.72 -10.08 9.76
N ARG A 147 9.00 -9.42 10.89
CA ARG A 147 10.34 -9.42 11.53
C ARG A 147 10.79 -10.82 11.97
N ARG A 148 9.88 -11.79 12.09
CA ARG A 148 10.27 -13.17 12.40
C ARG A 148 11.23 -13.76 11.36
N ALA A 149 11.19 -13.29 10.11
CA ALA A 149 12.11 -13.73 9.07
C ALA A 149 13.58 -13.34 9.35
N GLU A 150 13.81 -12.30 10.17
CA GLU A 150 15.16 -11.87 10.57
C GLU A 150 15.92 -12.99 11.31
N ALA A 151 15.22 -13.86 12.04
CA ALA A 151 15.82 -15.00 12.74
C ALA A 151 16.44 -16.05 11.79
N ALA A 152 15.97 -16.12 10.55
CA ALA A 152 16.51 -16.95 9.48
C ALA A 152 17.58 -16.22 8.63
N GLY A 153 18.03 -15.04 9.06
CA GLY A 153 19.01 -14.22 8.34
C GLY A 153 18.45 -13.44 7.16
N VAL A 154 17.11 -13.42 6.99
CA VAL A 154 16.45 -12.69 5.90
C VAL A 154 16.43 -11.19 6.21
N ARG A 155 16.84 -10.36 5.27
CA ARG A 155 16.68 -8.90 5.33
C ARG A 155 15.20 -8.54 5.24
N VAL A 156 14.69 -7.72 6.13
CA VAL A 156 13.26 -7.35 6.15
C VAL A 156 13.09 -5.85 5.94
N CYS A 157 12.32 -5.50 4.88
CA CYS A 157 11.83 -4.14 4.65
C CYS A 157 10.31 -4.11 4.86
N ARG A 158 9.84 -3.23 5.74
CA ARG A 158 8.42 -3.05 6.06
C ARG A 158 7.94 -1.78 5.39
N VAL A 159 7.04 -1.92 4.42
CA VAL A 159 6.60 -0.80 3.58
C VAL A 159 5.29 -0.21 4.11
N ARG A 160 5.40 0.96 4.74
CA ARG A 160 4.26 1.75 5.25
C ARG A 160 3.66 2.55 4.10
N THR A 161 2.86 1.87 3.31
CA THR A 161 2.24 2.42 2.10
C THR A 161 1.18 3.46 2.44
N GLY A 162 1.20 4.58 1.73
CA GLY A 162 0.18 5.61 1.76
C GLY A 162 -1.02 5.30 0.86
N ILE A 163 -1.67 6.36 0.35
CA ILE A 163 -2.78 6.24 -0.60
C ILE A 163 -2.20 6.08 -2.00
N VAL A 164 -2.19 4.86 -2.51
CA VAL A 164 -1.68 4.59 -3.87
C VAL A 164 -2.68 5.08 -4.91
N LEU A 165 -2.21 5.96 -5.79
CA LEU A 165 -3.00 6.56 -6.86
C LEU A 165 -2.83 5.77 -8.15
N GLY A 166 -3.95 5.31 -8.73
CA GLY A 166 -4.01 4.67 -10.04
C GLY A 166 -5.24 5.13 -10.81
N ALA A 167 -5.18 5.05 -12.14
CA ALA A 167 -6.22 5.59 -13.03
C ALA A 167 -7.57 4.87 -12.86
N ASN A 168 -7.54 3.54 -12.78
CA ASN A 168 -8.73 2.69 -12.81
C ASN A 168 -8.94 1.86 -11.54
N ASP A 169 -8.01 1.97 -10.59
CA ASP A 169 -7.98 1.17 -9.37
C ASP A 169 -7.67 2.02 -8.13
N GLY A 170 -7.87 1.42 -6.96
CA GLY A 170 -7.56 2.05 -5.69
C GLY A 170 -8.50 3.19 -5.30
N ALA A 171 -8.04 4.03 -4.36
CA ALA A 171 -8.85 5.10 -3.80
C ALA A 171 -9.20 6.18 -4.84
N LEU A 172 -8.30 6.48 -5.80
CA LEU A 172 -8.52 7.52 -6.79
C LEU A 172 -9.72 7.21 -7.70
N ALA A 173 -9.88 5.96 -8.14
CA ALA A 173 -10.99 5.54 -8.99
C ALA A 173 -12.36 5.81 -8.32
N GLN A 174 -12.44 5.57 -7.00
CA GLN A 174 -13.65 5.86 -6.22
C GLN A 174 -13.87 7.38 -6.05
N MET A 175 -12.79 8.14 -5.86
CA MET A 175 -12.86 9.60 -5.71
C MET A 175 -13.31 10.31 -6.99
N ILE A 176 -12.91 9.84 -8.17
CA ILE A 176 -13.24 10.48 -9.45
C ILE A 176 -14.73 10.53 -9.71
N THR A 177 -15.48 9.49 -9.35
CA THR A 177 -16.92 9.37 -9.67
C THR A 177 -17.73 10.56 -9.18
N PRO A 178 -17.69 11.02 -7.92
CA PRO A 178 -18.38 12.22 -7.48
C PRO A 178 -17.99 13.48 -8.27
N PHE A 179 -16.70 13.62 -8.63
CA PHE A 179 -16.24 14.79 -9.40
C PHE A 179 -16.80 14.82 -10.81
N ARG A 180 -16.97 13.65 -11.47
CA ARG A 180 -17.58 13.56 -12.80
C ARG A 180 -19.03 14.10 -12.80
N PHE A 181 -19.75 13.94 -11.69
CA PHE A 181 -21.11 14.45 -11.50
C PHE A 181 -21.15 15.87 -10.90
N GLY A 182 -20.01 16.56 -10.75
CA GLY A 182 -19.96 17.90 -10.14
C GLY A 182 -20.15 17.93 -8.63
N LEU A 183 -20.18 16.76 -7.98
CA LEU A 183 -20.37 16.59 -6.53
C LEU A 183 -19.04 16.37 -5.79
N GLY A 184 -17.91 16.66 -6.44
CA GLY A 184 -16.60 16.54 -5.83
C GLY A 184 -16.37 17.58 -4.73
N GLY A 185 -15.71 17.17 -3.64
CA GLY A 185 -15.43 18.07 -2.52
C GLY A 185 -14.57 17.42 -1.43
N HIS A 186 -14.31 18.19 -0.38
CA HIS A 186 -13.49 17.73 0.73
C HIS A 186 -14.35 17.17 1.88
N PHE A 187 -13.72 16.34 2.71
CA PHE A 187 -14.33 15.72 3.89
C PHE A 187 -14.01 16.52 5.15
N GLY A 188 -15.01 16.73 6.01
CA GLY A 188 -14.85 17.43 7.29
C GLY A 188 -14.21 18.81 7.10
N SER A 189 -13.16 19.10 7.87
CA SER A 189 -12.42 20.36 7.75
C SER A 189 -11.58 20.46 6.48
N GLY A 190 -11.23 19.32 5.86
CA GLY A 190 -10.31 19.23 4.74
C GLY A 190 -8.84 19.50 5.11
N ARG A 191 -8.53 19.65 6.42
CA ARG A 191 -7.17 19.93 6.91
C ARG A 191 -6.32 18.68 7.09
N GLN A 192 -6.95 17.51 7.22
CA GLN A 192 -6.26 16.24 7.36
C GLN A 192 -5.35 15.97 6.16
N PHE A 193 -4.13 15.51 6.43
CA PHE A 193 -3.17 15.17 5.38
C PHE A 193 -3.53 13.86 4.69
N MET A 194 -3.24 13.80 3.40
CA MET A 194 -3.37 12.62 2.56
C MET A 194 -1.98 12.21 2.06
N PRO A 195 -1.33 11.25 2.72
CA PRO A 195 -0.05 10.71 2.29
C PRO A 195 -0.27 9.84 1.05
N TRP A 196 -0.11 10.42 -0.12
CA TRP A 196 -0.33 9.77 -1.40
C TRP A 196 0.98 9.31 -2.04
N ILE A 197 0.89 8.33 -2.95
CA ILE A 197 1.98 7.93 -3.82
C ILE A 197 1.41 7.53 -5.19
N HIS A 198 2.15 7.79 -6.28
CA HIS A 198 1.78 7.30 -7.60
C HIS A 198 2.10 5.81 -7.73
N ILE A 199 1.26 5.03 -8.44
CA ILE A 199 1.46 3.58 -8.60
C ILE A 199 2.84 3.24 -9.19
N ARG A 200 3.38 4.05 -10.11
CA ARG A 200 4.73 3.82 -10.66
C ARG A 200 5.81 3.99 -9.59
N ASP A 201 5.72 5.03 -8.75
CA ASP A 201 6.65 5.24 -7.65
C ASP A 201 6.52 4.16 -6.57
N GLU A 202 5.30 3.69 -6.28
CA GLU A 202 5.08 2.57 -5.34
C GLU A 202 5.80 1.30 -5.81
N VAL A 203 5.60 0.92 -7.08
CA VAL A 203 6.25 -0.26 -7.68
C VAL A 203 7.77 -0.08 -7.75
N ALA A 204 8.24 1.08 -8.19
CA ALA A 204 9.67 1.38 -8.25
C ALA A 204 10.33 1.37 -6.86
N ALA A 205 9.66 1.87 -5.82
CA ALA A 205 10.15 1.85 -4.45
C ALA A 205 10.25 0.42 -3.91
N ILE A 206 9.23 -0.42 -4.13
CA ILE A 206 9.27 -1.84 -3.73
C ILE A 206 10.45 -2.56 -4.40
N ARG A 207 10.65 -2.34 -5.68
CA ARG A 207 11.79 -2.92 -6.44
C ARG A 207 13.12 -2.40 -5.94
N PHE A 208 13.25 -1.08 -5.75
CA PHE A 208 14.45 -0.47 -5.21
C PHE A 208 14.84 -1.09 -3.86
N LEU A 209 13.88 -1.30 -2.96
CA LEU A 209 14.10 -1.95 -1.68
C LEU A 209 14.49 -3.44 -1.82
N ALA A 210 13.96 -4.14 -2.83
CA ALA A 210 14.31 -5.52 -3.09
C ALA A 210 15.76 -5.64 -3.58
N GLU A 211 16.17 -4.77 -4.51
CA GLU A 211 17.45 -4.79 -5.20
C GLU A 211 18.59 -4.14 -4.37
N ASN A 212 18.30 -3.27 -3.39
CA ASN A 212 19.30 -2.59 -2.59
C ASN A 212 19.59 -3.34 -1.26
N PRO A 213 20.76 -3.98 -1.08
CA PRO A 213 21.09 -4.78 0.10
C PRO A 213 21.23 -3.97 1.38
N ASP A 214 21.48 -2.66 1.30
CA ASP A 214 21.64 -1.78 2.46
C ASP A 214 20.28 -1.36 3.06
N CYS A 215 19.20 -1.51 2.31
CA CYS A 215 17.85 -1.16 2.77
C CYS A 215 17.29 -2.20 3.73
N ARG A 216 17.00 -1.80 4.97
CA ARG A 216 16.33 -2.63 6.00
C ARG A 216 15.49 -1.78 6.94
N GLY A 217 14.49 -2.37 7.56
CA GLY A 217 13.66 -1.65 8.53
C GLY A 217 12.35 -1.13 7.92
N ALA A 218 11.84 -0.01 8.44
CA ALA A 218 10.61 0.61 7.96
C ALA A 218 10.90 1.66 6.87
N PHE A 219 9.98 1.75 5.90
CA PHE A 219 10.01 2.74 4.83
C PHE A 219 8.61 3.27 4.58
N ASN A 220 8.43 4.58 4.59
CA ASN A 220 7.19 5.21 4.15
C ASN A 220 7.15 5.25 2.63
N LEU A 221 6.20 4.56 2.03
CA LEU A 221 5.94 4.65 0.60
C LEU A 221 4.87 5.73 0.38
N THR A 222 5.34 6.97 0.38
CA THR A 222 4.54 8.19 0.17
C THR A 222 5.33 9.15 -0.72
N ALA A 223 4.63 10.01 -1.46
CA ALA A 223 5.30 11.08 -2.18
C ALA A 223 5.95 12.08 -1.20
N PRO A 224 7.07 12.74 -1.59
CA PRO A 224 7.82 13.65 -0.71
C PRO A 224 7.01 14.86 -0.22
N ARG A 225 5.93 15.21 -0.92
CA ARG A 225 5.09 16.36 -0.58
C ARG A 225 3.66 15.92 -0.28
N PRO A 226 3.38 15.52 0.97
CA PRO A 226 2.02 15.24 1.40
C PRO A 226 1.16 16.51 1.31
N VAL A 227 -0.10 16.35 0.95
CA VAL A 227 -1.07 17.44 0.79
C VAL A 227 -2.26 17.25 1.72
N THR A 228 -2.97 18.33 2.06
CA THR A 228 -4.23 18.25 2.78
C THR A 228 -5.34 17.70 1.87
N ASN A 229 -6.41 17.17 2.45
CA ASN A 229 -7.58 16.71 1.71
C ASN A 229 -8.20 17.85 0.87
N ARG A 230 -8.17 19.08 1.39
CA ARG A 230 -8.63 20.28 0.65
C ARG A 230 -7.77 20.57 -0.57
N GLU A 231 -6.45 20.47 -0.46
CA GLU A 231 -5.50 20.63 -1.57
C GLU A 231 -5.63 19.52 -2.60
N PHE A 232 -5.75 18.27 -2.12
CA PHE A 232 -5.95 17.10 -2.97
C PHE A 232 -7.20 17.28 -3.83
N THR A 233 -8.34 17.56 -3.20
CA THR A 233 -9.62 17.72 -3.89
C THR A 233 -9.65 18.93 -4.83
N ALA A 234 -8.96 20.03 -4.47
CA ALA A 234 -8.81 21.19 -5.34
C ALA A 234 -7.97 20.88 -6.59
N THR A 235 -6.88 20.13 -6.42
CA THR A 235 -6.01 19.73 -7.53
C THR A 235 -6.73 18.71 -8.44
N LEU A 236 -7.43 17.73 -7.86
CA LEU A 236 -8.22 16.76 -8.61
C LEU A 236 -9.32 17.44 -9.44
N ALA A 237 -10.05 18.39 -8.86
CA ALA A 237 -11.06 19.18 -9.57
C ALA A 237 -10.47 19.94 -10.76
N ARG A 238 -9.29 20.55 -10.59
CA ARG A 238 -8.58 21.30 -11.64
C ARG A 238 -8.15 20.36 -12.78
N VAL A 239 -7.56 19.22 -12.46
CA VAL A 239 -7.11 18.24 -13.46
C VAL A 239 -8.29 17.66 -14.25
N LEU A 240 -9.40 17.34 -13.58
CA LEU A 240 -10.61 16.86 -14.21
C LEU A 240 -11.41 17.96 -14.93
N ARG A 241 -11.04 19.24 -14.78
CA ARG A 241 -11.80 20.39 -15.27
C ARG A 241 -13.27 20.36 -14.79
N ARG A 242 -13.46 20.04 -13.52
CA ARG A 242 -14.77 19.94 -12.87
C ARG A 242 -14.85 20.87 -11.67
N PRO A 243 -16.04 21.43 -11.37
CA PRO A 243 -16.21 22.27 -10.19
C PRO A 243 -16.03 21.45 -8.91
N LYS A 244 -15.54 22.13 -7.85
CA LYS A 244 -15.47 21.62 -6.48
C LYS A 244 -16.54 22.30 -5.65
N LEU A 245 -17.76 21.77 -5.68
CA LEU A 245 -18.93 22.41 -5.05
C LEU A 245 -19.35 21.72 -3.75
N ALA A 246 -19.03 20.44 -3.56
CA ALA A 246 -19.50 19.70 -2.42
C ALA A 246 -18.55 19.83 -1.20
N TRP A 247 -19.15 19.66 -0.06
CA TRP A 247 -18.53 19.48 1.22
C TRP A 247 -19.30 18.41 1.99
N VAL A 248 -18.60 17.39 2.47
CA VAL A 248 -19.21 16.31 3.25
C VAL A 248 -18.90 16.52 4.72
N PRO A 249 -19.88 16.93 5.54
CA PRO A 249 -19.68 17.10 6.98
C PRO A 249 -19.22 15.79 7.65
N GLY A 250 -18.32 15.90 8.64
CA GLY A 250 -17.84 14.74 9.38
C GLY A 250 -18.94 13.84 9.98
N PRO A 251 -19.99 14.40 10.63
CA PRO A 251 -21.11 13.59 11.13
C PRO A 251 -21.84 12.81 10.03
N MET A 252 -22.05 13.41 8.86
CA MET A 252 -22.67 12.74 7.71
C MET A 252 -21.79 11.57 7.23
N LEU A 253 -20.50 11.77 7.15
CA LEU A 253 -19.56 10.72 6.76
C LEU A 253 -19.58 9.55 7.76
N LYS A 254 -19.61 9.85 9.08
CA LYS A 254 -19.75 8.83 10.13
C LYS A 254 -21.04 8.02 9.99
N LEU A 255 -22.16 8.67 9.62
CA LEU A 255 -23.42 7.98 9.39
C LEU A 255 -23.34 7.04 8.16
N MET A 256 -22.66 7.47 7.09
CA MET A 256 -22.54 6.71 5.84
C MET A 256 -21.64 5.48 5.98
N VAL A 257 -20.41 5.66 6.51
CA VAL A 257 -19.38 4.63 6.50
C VAL A 257 -18.97 4.14 7.89
N GLY A 258 -19.64 4.64 8.95
CA GLY A 258 -19.39 4.20 10.32
C GLY A 258 -17.99 4.59 10.82
N GLU A 259 -17.35 3.67 11.53
CA GLU A 259 -16.03 3.86 12.12
C GLU A 259 -14.92 4.11 11.09
N MET A 260 -15.08 3.59 9.86
CA MET A 260 -14.16 3.86 8.75
C MET A 260 -14.06 5.37 8.42
N ALA A 261 -15.07 6.19 8.78
CA ALA A 261 -15.00 7.65 8.62
C ALA A 261 -13.77 8.26 9.33
N HIS A 262 -13.26 7.59 10.36
CA HIS A 262 -12.05 8.04 11.05
C HIS A 262 -10.85 8.14 10.11
N LEU A 263 -10.62 7.15 9.25
CA LEU A 263 -9.56 7.18 8.24
C LEU A 263 -9.69 8.35 7.24
N LEU A 264 -10.92 8.79 6.97
CA LEU A 264 -11.18 9.85 6.00
C LEU A 264 -11.15 11.25 6.63
N LEU A 265 -11.39 11.33 7.95
CA LEU A 265 -11.44 12.58 8.71
C LEU A 265 -10.15 12.90 9.45
N THR A 266 -9.29 11.91 9.63
CA THR A 266 -7.93 12.05 10.16
C THR A 266 -6.92 11.78 9.07
N GLY A 267 -5.64 12.00 9.34
CA GLY A 267 -4.60 11.76 8.35
C GLY A 267 -3.22 11.80 8.98
N GLN A 268 -2.24 11.45 8.16
CA GLN A 268 -0.83 11.42 8.53
C GLN A 268 -0.04 12.30 7.56
N ARG A 269 0.78 13.21 8.09
CA ARG A 269 1.74 13.95 7.29
C ARG A 269 3.03 13.14 7.15
N ALA A 270 2.90 11.91 6.63
CA ALA A 270 4.02 11.00 6.46
C ALA A 270 4.91 11.43 5.28
N ILE A 271 6.22 11.40 5.51
CA ILE A 271 7.25 11.70 4.51
C ILE A 271 8.16 10.48 4.32
N PRO A 272 8.73 10.28 3.12
CA PRO A 272 9.55 9.11 2.79
C PRO A 272 11.04 9.34 3.11
N ASP A 273 11.37 9.74 4.35
CA ASP A 273 12.71 10.17 4.72
C ASP A 273 13.76 9.06 4.54
N ALA A 274 13.41 7.82 4.91
CA ALA A 274 14.29 6.66 4.74
C ALA A 274 14.54 6.33 3.25
N LEU A 275 13.54 6.42 2.37
CA LEU A 275 13.71 6.23 0.93
C LEU A 275 14.59 7.32 0.31
N GLU A 276 14.37 8.60 0.67
CA GLU A 276 15.18 9.71 0.17
C GLU A 276 16.63 9.58 0.62
N ARG A 277 16.88 9.22 1.89
CA ARG A 277 18.23 8.94 2.40
C ARG A 277 18.91 7.75 1.73
N ALA A 278 18.15 6.74 1.35
CA ALA A 278 18.65 5.60 0.60
C ALA A 278 18.97 5.92 -0.88
N GLY A 279 18.61 7.11 -1.35
CA GLY A 279 18.88 7.58 -2.72
C GLY A 279 17.77 7.24 -3.72
N PHE A 280 16.56 6.88 -3.28
CA PHE A 280 15.43 6.65 -4.17
C PHE A 280 14.98 7.95 -4.85
N ASN A 281 14.78 7.91 -6.16
CA ASN A 281 14.32 9.05 -6.95
C ASN A 281 12.86 8.89 -7.37
N PHE A 282 11.98 9.71 -6.79
CA PHE A 282 10.57 9.75 -7.16
C PHE A 282 10.38 10.40 -8.54
N GLU A 283 9.56 9.78 -9.37
CA GLU A 283 9.09 10.36 -10.64
C GLU A 283 8.04 11.46 -10.37
N PHE A 284 7.14 11.22 -9.42
CA PHE A 284 6.06 12.14 -9.06
C PHE A 284 6.23 12.71 -7.65
N LYS A 285 6.97 13.80 -7.55
CA LYS A 285 7.21 14.48 -6.25
C LYS A 285 6.05 15.38 -5.82
N THR A 286 5.14 15.75 -6.73
CA THR A 286 4.00 16.64 -6.47
C THR A 286 2.73 16.11 -7.09
N LEU A 287 1.59 16.44 -6.46
CA LEU A 287 0.30 15.84 -6.78
C LEU A 287 -0.21 16.16 -8.19
N GLN A 288 -0.03 17.39 -8.68
CA GLN A 288 -0.62 17.79 -9.96
C GLN A 288 -0.07 16.99 -11.15
N PRO A 289 1.26 16.84 -11.36
CA PRO A 289 1.79 15.96 -12.39
C PRO A 289 1.32 14.51 -12.26
N ALA A 290 1.27 13.96 -11.03
CA ALA A 290 0.80 12.62 -10.78
C ALA A 290 -0.66 12.41 -11.24
N LEU A 291 -1.56 13.31 -10.87
CA LEU A 291 -2.95 13.24 -11.30
C LEU A 291 -3.11 13.48 -12.81
N SER A 292 -2.28 14.35 -13.40
CA SER A 292 -2.31 14.59 -14.85
C SER A 292 -1.89 13.37 -15.65
N ASP A 293 -0.85 12.65 -15.22
CA ASP A 293 -0.42 11.40 -15.85
C ASP A 293 -1.53 10.34 -15.82
N LEU A 294 -2.21 10.21 -14.69
CA LEU A 294 -3.25 9.20 -14.50
C LEU A 294 -4.57 9.50 -15.22
N LEU A 295 -4.91 10.78 -15.43
CA LEU A 295 -6.27 11.19 -15.81
C LEU A 295 -6.38 11.93 -17.14
N GLN A 296 -5.28 12.32 -17.77
CA GLN A 296 -5.24 13.09 -19.03
C GLN A 296 -4.64 12.32 -20.20
N ARG A 297 -4.59 10.99 -20.10
CA ARG A 297 -4.20 10.12 -21.22
C ARG A 297 -5.32 9.99 -22.25
#